data_2ffc13aa29d7d03f8282647a1e88c6dd
#
_entry.id   2ffc13aa29d7d03f8282647a1e88c6dd
#
_cell.length_a   1.000
_cell.length_b   1.000
_cell.length_c   1.000
_cell.angle_alpha   90.00
_cell.angle_beta   90.00
_cell.angle_gamma   90.00
#
_symmetry.space_group_name_H-M   'P 1'
#
loop_
_entity.id
_entity.type
_entity.pdbx_description
1 polymer ?
#
loop_
_entity_poly.entity_id
_entity_poly.type
_entity_poly.pdbx_seq_one_letter_code
_entity_poly.pdbx_strand_id
1 'polypeptide(L)'
;MKNLRKITNCLMAVLVILLMGCSDYLDINDDPNNPTDAPLTGLMTNTTFETSQGVFALGQTTSFYVQYLASPNPGSSTDVQEAVRYDGTWFTFYDMMTDLAVMQQKAEEQGATEYLGAAKIMMALNLATVVDAWGSVPYDEAFFVETLTPGYDGDEELYAEVMRLLDEGISDMQQEESTISIGDDDFIYQGNTFKWVQLANMLKARYLNHLS
;
A
#
# COMPACT_ATOMS: atom_id res chain seq x y z
N MET A 1 63.70 31.82 10.97
CA MET A 1 63.10 30.55 11.40
C MET A 1 61.79 30.71 12.18
N LYS A 2 61.62 31.63 13.13
CA LYS A 2 60.37 31.81 13.89
C LYS A 2 59.13 32.18 13.02
N ASN A 3 59.31 33.00 11.98
CA ASN A 3 58.19 33.40 11.11
C ASN A 3 57.75 32.29 10.14
N LEU A 4 58.67 31.46 9.68
CA LEU A 4 58.35 30.31 8.83
C LEU A 4 57.48 29.29 9.59
N ARG A 5 57.81 29.03 10.85
CA ARG A 5 57.05 28.13 11.72
C ARG A 5 55.62 28.61 12.02
N LYS A 6 55.44 29.96 12.13
CA LYS A 6 54.10 30.56 12.29
C LYS A 6 53.25 30.42 11.02
N ILE A 7 53.86 30.61 9.84
CA ILE A 7 53.18 30.45 8.56
C ILE A 7 52.75 28.96 8.34
N THR A 8 53.64 28.02 8.67
CA THR A 8 53.34 26.60 8.57
C THR A 8 52.18 26.19 9.51
N ASN A 9 52.18 26.68 10.75
CA ASN A 9 51.09 26.40 11.69
C ASN A 9 49.76 27.05 11.26
N CYS A 10 49.79 28.24 10.67
CA CYS A 10 48.59 28.89 10.15
C CYS A 10 48.03 28.16 8.93
N LEU A 11 48.90 27.70 8.01
CA LEU A 11 48.52 26.87 6.85
C LEU A 11 47.93 25.51 7.29
N MET A 12 48.51 24.88 8.33
CA MET A 12 48.01 23.62 8.87
C MET A 12 46.65 23.80 9.53
N ALA A 13 46.42 24.90 10.27
CA ALA A 13 45.11 25.21 10.86
C ALA A 13 44.02 25.47 9.81
N VAL A 14 44.36 26.17 8.72
CA VAL A 14 43.45 26.41 7.59
C VAL A 14 43.14 25.09 6.87
N LEU A 15 44.10 24.20 6.71
CA LEU A 15 43.89 22.89 6.09
C LEU A 15 42.99 22.02 6.93
N VAL A 16 43.10 22.04 8.26
CA VAL A 16 42.23 21.30 9.19
C VAL A 16 40.78 21.84 9.13
N ILE A 17 40.60 23.17 9.03
CA ILE A 17 39.27 23.78 8.91
C ILE A 17 38.62 23.42 7.57
N LEU A 18 39.38 23.30 6.50
CA LEU A 18 38.89 22.91 5.18
C LEU A 18 38.52 21.40 5.11
N LEU A 19 39.08 20.57 6.00
CA LEU A 19 38.76 19.16 6.12
C LEU A 19 37.55 18.90 7.02
N MET A 20 37.09 19.86 7.80
CA MET A 20 35.86 19.84 8.57
C MET A 20 34.66 20.29 7.70
N GLY A 21 34.65 19.92 6.41
CA GLY A 21 33.53 20.15 5.52
C GLY A 21 32.30 19.39 6.04
N CYS A 22 31.18 20.06 5.99
CA CYS A 22 29.87 19.59 6.48
C CYS A 22 29.58 18.17 5.96
N SER A 23 29.61 17.17 6.85
CA SER A 23 29.10 15.83 6.56
C SER A 23 27.63 15.89 6.14
N ASP A 24 26.86 16.80 6.71
CA ASP A 24 25.44 17.00 6.43
C ASP A 24 25.16 17.50 4.99
N TYR A 25 26.14 18.18 4.34
CA TYR A 25 25.96 18.60 2.95
C TYR A 25 26.11 17.46 1.93
N LEU A 26 26.74 16.36 2.32
CA LEU A 26 26.91 15.17 1.48
C LEU A 26 25.85 14.11 1.74
N ASP A 27 25.01 14.28 2.75
CA ASP A 27 23.89 13.40 3.07
C ASP A 27 22.62 13.86 2.35
N ILE A 28 22.73 13.95 1.01
CA ILE A 28 21.63 14.25 0.11
C ILE A 28 20.68 13.06 -0.11
N ASN A 29 20.92 11.95 0.57
CA ASN A 29 20.05 10.75 0.48
C ASN A 29 18.85 10.83 1.43
N ASP A 30 18.88 11.70 2.43
CA ASP A 30 17.73 12.02 3.26
C ASP A 30 17.00 13.25 2.70
N ASP A 31 16.08 13.03 1.78
CA ASP A 31 15.15 14.07 1.33
C ASP A 31 14.05 14.27 2.41
N PRO A 32 14.04 15.40 3.16
CA PRO A 32 13.04 15.64 4.19
C PRO A 32 11.62 15.80 3.62
N ASN A 33 11.49 16.01 2.29
CA ASN A 33 10.20 16.11 1.62
C ASN A 33 9.72 14.76 1.06
N ASN A 34 10.57 13.74 1.09
CA ASN A 34 10.23 12.39 0.67
C ASN A 34 10.79 11.39 1.72
N PRO A 35 10.13 11.30 2.88
CA PRO A 35 10.58 10.44 3.97
C PRO A 35 10.67 8.99 3.49
N THR A 36 11.82 8.37 3.71
CA THR A 36 12.08 6.96 3.37
C THR A 36 11.31 6.00 4.29
N ASP A 37 10.68 6.53 5.34
CA ASP A 37 9.91 5.79 6.34
C ASP A 37 8.55 6.47 6.59
N ALA A 38 7.51 5.98 5.90
CA ALA A 38 6.16 6.48 6.09
C ALA A 38 5.57 6.00 7.43
N PRO A 39 5.00 6.90 8.27
CA PRO A 39 4.32 6.51 9.50
C PRO A 39 3.04 5.73 9.21
N LEU A 40 2.57 4.89 10.18
CA LEU A 40 1.32 4.13 10.05
C LEU A 40 0.12 5.01 9.67
N THR A 41 0.02 6.21 10.26
CA THR A 41 -1.05 7.17 9.95
C THR A 41 -1.03 7.63 8.49
N GLY A 42 0.16 7.85 7.92
CA GLY A 42 0.31 8.22 6.51
C GLY A 42 -0.06 7.07 5.58
N LEU A 43 0.39 5.85 5.90
CA LEU A 43 0.03 4.65 5.15
C LEU A 43 -1.49 4.40 5.20
N MET A 44 -2.11 4.52 6.38
CA MET A 44 -3.57 4.36 6.54
C MET A 44 -4.35 5.36 5.70
N THR A 45 -3.97 6.64 5.75
CA THR A 45 -4.60 7.70 4.95
C THR A 45 -4.49 7.40 3.45
N ASN A 46 -3.30 7.05 2.98
CA ASN A 46 -3.07 6.74 1.57
C ASN A 46 -3.84 5.49 1.13
N THR A 47 -3.70 4.39 1.86
CA THR A 47 -4.31 3.10 1.48
C THR A 47 -5.83 3.11 1.52
N THR A 48 -6.47 3.83 2.46
CA THR A 48 -7.93 4.00 2.48
C THR A 48 -8.43 4.81 1.29
N PHE A 49 -7.70 5.86 0.90
CA PHE A 49 -8.02 6.66 -0.28
C PHE A 49 -7.84 5.85 -1.56
N GLU A 50 -6.67 5.25 -1.78
CA GLU A 50 -6.33 4.51 -2.99
C GLU A 50 -7.21 3.25 -3.18
N THR A 51 -7.53 2.51 -2.10
CA THR A 51 -8.49 1.41 -2.15
C THR A 51 -9.84 1.87 -2.71
N SER A 52 -10.33 3.01 -2.22
CA SER A 52 -11.61 3.56 -2.67
C SER A 52 -11.56 3.97 -4.15
N GLN A 53 -10.47 4.60 -4.58
CA GLN A 53 -10.26 5.03 -5.96
C GLN A 53 -10.11 3.84 -6.92
N GLY A 54 -9.30 2.84 -6.56
CA GLY A 54 -9.06 1.66 -7.39
C GLY A 54 -10.33 0.83 -7.62
N VAL A 55 -11.07 0.54 -6.55
CA VAL A 55 -12.34 -0.19 -6.62
C VAL A 55 -13.37 0.59 -7.44
N PHE A 56 -13.45 1.92 -7.25
CA PHE A 56 -14.34 2.76 -8.04
C PHE A 56 -13.97 2.77 -9.53
N ALA A 57 -12.70 2.96 -9.87
CA ALA A 57 -12.23 3.02 -11.25
C ALA A 57 -12.50 1.71 -12.01
N LEU A 58 -12.20 0.57 -11.39
CA LEU A 58 -12.47 -0.74 -11.97
C LEU A 58 -13.99 -1.01 -12.09
N GLY A 59 -14.75 -0.70 -11.01
CA GLY A 59 -16.21 -0.84 -11.00
C GLY A 59 -16.90 0.03 -12.03
N GLN A 60 -16.43 1.26 -12.25
CA GLN A 60 -16.95 2.15 -13.30
C GLN A 60 -16.76 1.50 -14.68
N THR A 61 -15.56 1.03 -14.97
CA THR A 61 -15.25 0.44 -16.27
C THR A 61 -16.04 -0.84 -16.53
N THR A 62 -16.05 -1.77 -15.56
CA THR A 62 -16.79 -3.02 -15.71
C THR A 62 -18.30 -2.78 -15.87
N SER A 63 -18.84 -1.71 -15.27
CA SER A 63 -20.25 -1.32 -15.44
C SER A 63 -20.62 -0.96 -16.89
N PHE A 64 -19.67 -0.42 -17.66
CA PHE A 64 -19.90 -0.20 -19.09
C PHE A 64 -19.86 -1.51 -19.88
N TYR A 65 -18.94 -2.42 -19.55
CA TYR A 65 -18.85 -3.72 -20.24
C TYR A 65 -20.10 -4.58 -20.04
N VAL A 66 -20.67 -4.56 -18.83
CA VAL A 66 -21.92 -5.27 -18.54
C VAL A 66 -23.19 -4.47 -18.88
N GLN A 67 -23.02 -3.29 -19.49
CA GLN A 67 -24.08 -2.41 -19.95
C GLN A 67 -25.03 -1.89 -18.84
N TYR A 68 -24.55 -1.80 -17.58
CA TYR A 68 -25.23 -1.06 -16.53
C TYR A 68 -25.12 0.45 -16.73
N LEU A 69 -24.03 0.89 -17.34
CA LEU A 69 -23.83 2.27 -17.78
C LEU A 69 -23.62 2.28 -19.29
N ALA A 70 -23.98 3.38 -19.92
CA ALA A 70 -23.70 3.64 -21.33
C ALA A 70 -23.01 5.00 -21.46
N SER A 71 -22.05 5.10 -22.39
CA SER A 71 -21.41 6.37 -22.70
C SER A 71 -22.39 7.31 -23.42
N PRO A 72 -22.39 8.61 -23.09
CA PRO A 72 -23.13 9.59 -23.88
C PRO A 72 -22.55 9.78 -25.30
N ASN A 73 -21.33 9.26 -25.51
CA ASN A 73 -20.65 9.32 -26.81
C ASN A 73 -20.81 7.98 -27.54
N PRO A 74 -21.50 7.93 -28.69
CA PRO A 74 -21.66 6.71 -29.46
C PRO A 74 -20.31 6.09 -29.85
N GLY A 75 -20.18 4.76 -29.71
CA GLY A 75 -19.00 4.03 -30.14
C GLY A 75 -17.78 4.14 -29.20
N SER A 76 -18.00 4.46 -27.92
CA SER A 76 -16.93 4.32 -26.95
C SER A 76 -16.47 2.85 -26.87
N SER A 77 -15.16 2.63 -26.71
CA SER A 77 -14.55 1.29 -26.72
C SER A 77 -15.22 0.31 -25.75
N THR A 78 -15.62 0.78 -24.57
CA THR A 78 -16.29 -0.04 -23.55
C THR A 78 -17.73 -0.43 -23.94
N ASP A 79 -18.49 0.49 -24.58
CA ASP A 79 -19.87 0.22 -25.02
C ASP A 79 -19.92 -0.78 -26.18
N VAL A 80 -18.90 -0.77 -27.03
CA VAL A 80 -18.77 -1.71 -28.16
C VAL A 80 -17.93 -2.94 -27.81
N GLN A 81 -17.57 -3.09 -26.54
CA GLN A 81 -16.82 -4.24 -25.98
C GLN A 81 -15.44 -4.45 -26.67
N GLU A 82 -14.80 -3.37 -27.08
CA GLU A 82 -13.41 -3.42 -27.55
C GLU A 82 -12.46 -3.67 -26.38
N ALA A 83 -11.35 -4.35 -26.65
CA ALA A 83 -10.28 -4.54 -25.69
C ALA A 83 -9.66 -3.17 -25.33
N VAL A 84 -9.63 -2.88 -24.05
CA VAL A 84 -8.98 -1.67 -23.51
C VAL A 84 -7.77 -2.07 -22.65
N ARG A 85 -6.79 -1.18 -22.58
CA ARG A 85 -5.61 -1.38 -21.73
C ARG A 85 -5.88 -0.85 -20.34
N TYR A 86 -5.55 -1.64 -19.34
CA TYR A 86 -5.74 -1.33 -17.92
C TYR A 86 -4.45 -1.32 -17.12
N ASP A 87 -3.33 -1.06 -17.78
CA ASP A 87 -1.99 -1.04 -17.14
C ASP A 87 -1.97 -0.05 -15.95
N GLY A 88 -2.55 1.14 -16.11
CA GLY A 88 -2.61 2.14 -15.04
C GLY A 88 -3.35 1.65 -13.80
N THR A 89 -4.50 1.00 -13.98
CA THR A 89 -5.28 0.44 -12.86
C THR A 89 -4.53 -0.72 -12.19
N TRP A 90 -3.86 -1.57 -12.97
CA TRP A 90 -2.98 -2.61 -12.45
C TRP A 90 -1.90 -2.03 -11.55
N PHE A 91 -1.13 -1.04 -12.01
CA PHE A 91 -0.09 -0.39 -11.23
C PHE A 91 -0.64 0.26 -9.95
N THR A 92 -1.79 0.95 -10.03
CA THR A 92 -2.43 1.54 -8.85
C THR A 92 -2.73 0.49 -7.77
N PHE A 93 -3.26 -0.68 -8.15
CA PHE A 93 -3.51 -1.74 -7.17
C PHE A 93 -2.23 -2.31 -6.58
N TYR A 94 -1.18 -2.51 -7.37
CA TYR A 94 0.09 -3.06 -6.87
C TYR A 94 0.85 -2.07 -6.00
N ASP A 95 0.87 -0.78 -6.35
CA ASP A 95 1.47 0.26 -5.52
C ASP A 95 0.77 0.31 -4.15
N MET A 96 -0.55 0.32 -4.15
CA MET A 96 -1.36 0.34 -2.93
C MET A 96 -1.21 -0.96 -2.11
N MET A 97 -1.20 -2.15 -2.73
CA MET A 97 -0.97 -3.42 -2.02
C MET A 97 0.44 -3.48 -1.44
N THR A 98 1.43 -2.85 -2.09
CA THR A 98 2.78 -2.71 -1.51
C THR A 98 2.74 -1.85 -0.25
N ASP A 99 2.05 -0.72 -0.26
CA ASP A 99 1.87 0.12 0.92
C ASP A 99 1.13 -0.63 2.05
N LEU A 100 0.13 -1.46 1.70
CA LEU A 100 -0.56 -2.31 2.67
C LEU A 100 0.36 -3.40 3.26
N ALA A 101 1.24 -3.99 2.46
CA ALA A 101 2.22 -4.96 2.95
C ALA A 101 3.23 -4.29 3.91
N VAL A 102 3.73 -3.10 3.57
CA VAL A 102 4.57 -2.29 4.46
C VAL A 102 3.84 -1.91 5.73
N MET A 103 2.55 -1.53 5.64
CA MET A 103 1.72 -1.19 6.79
C MET A 103 1.52 -2.40 7.72
N GLN A 104 1.29 -3.60 7.17
CA GLN A 104 1.19 -4.84 7.96
C GLN A 104 2.49 -5.10 8.73
N GLN A 105 3.64 -5.08 8.04
CA GLN A 105 4.93 -5.29 8.67
C GLN A 105 5.18 -4.31 9.81
N LYS A 106 4.99 -3.01 9.57
CA LYS A 106 5.20 -1.97 10.60
C LYS A 106 4.23 -2.08 11.77
N ALA A 107 2.97 -2.38 11.49
CA ALA A 107 1.95 -2.54 12.52
C ALA A 107 2.25 -3.74 13.42
N GLU A 108 2.72 -4.84 12.85
CA GLU A 108 3.17 -6.02 13.60
C GLU A 108 4.40 -5.70 14.47
N GLU A 109 5.44 -5.07 13.90
CA GLU A 109 6.64 -4.66 14.64
C GLU A 109 6.34 -3.72 15.82
N GLN A 110 5.32 -2.85 15.66
CA GLN A 110 4.91 -1.88 16.67
C GLN A 110 3.82 -2.39 17.62
N GLY A 111 3.23 -3.57 17.38
CA GLY A 111 2.10 -4.08 18.14
C GLY A 111 0.81 -3.26 17.94
N ALA A 112 0.66 -2.59 16.82
CA ALA A 112 -0.50 -1.75 16.45
C ALA A 112 -1.60 -2.61 15.79
N THR A 113 -2.30 -3.41 16.58
CA THR A 113 -3.21 -4.47 16.10
C THR A 113 -4.39 -3.93 15.30
N GLU A 114 -4.89 -2.72 15.61
CA GLU A 114 -5.96 -2.10 14.83
C GLU A 114 -5.49 -1.75 13.40
N TYR A 115 -4.27 -1.19 13.23
CA TYR A 115 -3.68 -0.92 11.91
C TYR A 115 -3.40 -2.23 11.16
N LEU A 116 -2.92 -3.25 11.85
CA LEU A 116 -2.67 -4.56 11.26
C LEU A 116 -3.95 -5.18 10.71
N GLY A 117 -5.02 -5.15 11.51
CA GLY A 117 -6.34 -5.66 11.11
C GLY A 117 -6.93 -4.91 9.92
N ALA A 118 -6.86 -3.56 9.91
CA ALA A 118 -7.32 -2.75 8.79
C ALA A 118 -6.52 -3.04 7.51
N ALA A 119 -5.19 -3.14 7.61
CA ALA A 119 -4.33 -3.44 6.48
C ALA A 119 -4.64 -4.81 5.85
N LYS A 120 -4.85 -5.85 6.67
CA LYS A 120 -5.23 -7.18 6.20
C LYS A 120 -6.61 -7.19 5.52
N ILE A 121 -7.60 -6.49 6.09
CA ILE A 121 -8.95 -6.41 5.51
C ILE A 121 -8.91 -5.66 4.16
N MET A 122 -8.16 -4.56 4.06
CA MET A 122 -7.98 -3.84 2.80
C MET A 122 -7.18 -4.67 1.78
N MET A 123 -6.13 -5.37 2.22
CA MET A 123 -5.38 -6.27 1.34
C MET A 123 -6.30 -7.34 0.75
N ALA A 124 -7.13 -7.97 1.57
CA ALA A 124 -8.09 -8.98 1.10
C ALA A 124 -9.08 -8.42 0.07
N LEU A 125 -9.62 -7.20 0.29
CA LEU A 125 -10.52 -6.56 -0.66
C LEU A 125 -9.82 -6.26 -1.99
N ASN A 126 -8.61 -5.72 -1.94
CA ASN A 126 -7.87 -5.35 -3.14
C ASN A 126 -7.38 -6.58 -3.91
N LEU A 127 -6.86 -7.59 -3.22
CA LEU A 127 -6.45 -8.85 -3.82
C LEU A 127 -7.62 -9.54 -4.53
N ALA A 128 -8.76 -9.70 -3.86
CA ALA A 128 -9.95 -10.27 -4.49
C ALA A 128 -10.41 -9.46 -5.71
N THR A 129 -10.34 -8.13 -5.64
CA THR A 129 -10.70 -7.25 -6.78
C THR A 129 -9.74 -7.46 -7.97
N VAL A 130 -8.45 -7.62 -7.69
CA VAL A 130 -7.43 -7.89 -8.72
C VAL A 130 -7.62 -9.28 -9.33
N VAL A 131 -7.88 -10.29 -8.50
CA VAL A 131 -8.16 -11.66 -8.98
C VAL A 131 -9.43 -11.70 -9.83
N ASP A 132 -10.51 -11.03 -9.41
CA ASP A 132 -11.75 -10.93 -10.19
C ASP A 132 -11.54 -10.29 -11.57
N ALA A 133 -10.58 -9.34 -11.67
CA ALA A 133 -10.34 -8.60 -12.90
C ALA A 133 -9.37 -9.29 -13.85
N TRP A 134 -8.33 -9.98 -13.34
CA TRP A 134 -7.22 -10.50 -14.13
C TRP A 134 -6.97 -12.02 -13.98
N GLY A 135 -7.64 -12.70 -13.05
CA GLY A 135 -7.41 -14.11 -12.76
C GLY A 135 -6.15 -14.33 -11.92
N SER A 136 -5.30 -15.26 -12.34
CA SER A 136 -4.01 -15.51 -11.69
C SER A 136 -3.13 -14.27 -11.74
N VAL A 137 -2.55 -13.88 -10.60
CA VAL A 137 -1.75 -12.66 -10.43
C VAL A 137 -0.59 -12.89 -9.47
N PRO A 138 0.52 -12.13 -9.55
CA PRO A 138 1.57 -12.21 -8.56
C PRO A 138 1.12 -11.71 -7.18
N TYR A 139 1.40 -12.47 -6.14
CA TYR A 139 1.11 -12.08 -4.76
C TYR A 139 2.24 -12.45 -3.79
N ASP A 140 2.60 -13.74 -3.70
CA ASP A 140 3.56 -14.23 -2.69
C ASP A 140 4.94 -13.57 -2.80
N GLU A 141 5.39 -13.27 -4.01
CA GLU A 141 6.71 -12.68 -4.28
C GLU A 141 6.62 -11.20 -4.72
N ALA A 142 5.44 -10.56 -4.62
CA ALA A 142 5.20 -9.29 -5.33
C ALA A 142 5.66 -8.04 -4.59
N PHE A 143 5.70 -8.01 -3.23
CA PHE A 143 5.73 -6.76 -2.47
C PHE A 143 7.10 -6.37 -1.92
N PHE A 144 7.95 -7.33 -1.60
CA PHE A 144 9.30 -7.07 -1.11
C PHE A 144 10.28 -7.58 -2.14
N VAL A 145 11.03 -6.70 -2.79
CA VAL A 145 11.86 -6.94 -3.99
C VAL A 145 12.86 -8.08 -3.77
N GLU A 146 12.37 -9.30 -3.62
CA GLU A 146 13.17 -10.53 -3.56
C GLU A 146 13.48 -11.06 -4.98
N THR A 147 12.57 -10.80 -5.92
CA THR A 147 12.74 -11.14 -7.34
C THR A 147 12.23 -10.02 -8.25
N LEU A 148 12.86 -9.85 -9.41
CA LEU A 148 12.41 -8.93 -10.46
C LEU A 148 11.34 -9.53 -11.37
N THR A 149 11.07 -10.82 -11.23
CA THR A 149 10.09 -11.55 -12.05
C THR A 149 9.29 -12.48 -11.14
N PRO A 150 8.34 -11.92 -10.33
CA PRO A 150 7.51 -12.72 -9.45
C PRO A 150 6.66 -13.72 -10.26
N GLY A 151 6.43 -14.91 -9.69
CA GLY A 151 5.52 -15.90 -10.25
C GLY A 151 4.06 -15.41 -10.20
N TYR A 152 3.20 -16.05 -11.00
CA TYR A 152 1.77 -15.84 -10.94
C TYR A 152 1.14 -16.93 -10.07
N ASP A 153 0.44 -16.53 -9.02
CA ASP A 153 -0.26 -17.43 -8.11
C ASP A 153 -1.65 -17.77 -8.66
N GLY A 154 -2.12 -18.96 -8.37
CA GLY A 154 -3.41 -19.45 -8.86
C GLY A 154 -4.60 -18.76 -8.17
N ASP A 155 -5.67 -18.54 -8.91
CA ASP A 155 -6.89 -17.87 -8.41
C ASP A 155 -7.52 -18.59 -7.21
N GLU A 156 -7.54 -19.93 -7.16
CA GLU A 156 -8.02 -20.71 -6.03
C GLU A 156 -7.17 -20.47 -4.77
N GLU A 157 -5.83 -20.47 -4.91
CA GLU A 157 -4.89 -20.20 -3.82
C GLU A 157 -5.02 -18.76 -3.32
N LEU A 158 -5.17 -17.80 -4.23
CA LEU A 158 -5.38 -16.40 -3.89
C LEU A 158 -6.69 -16.15 -3.15
N TYR A 159 -7.78 -16.84 -3.52
CA TYR A 159 -9.03 -16.75 -2.75
C TYR A 159 -8.94 -17.39 -1.37
N ALA A 160 -8.15 -18.45 -1.21
CA ALA A 160 -7.87 -19.02 0.11
C ALA A 160 -7.10 -17.99 0.97
N GLU A 161 -6.16 -17.29 0.38
CA GLU A 161 -5.41 -16.21 1.03
C GLU A 161 -6.30 -15.02 1.40
N VAL A 162 -7.21 -14.60 0.51
CA VAL A 162 -8.24 -13.58 0.82
C VAL A 162 -9.03 -13.95 2.06
N MET A 163 -9.48 -15.18 2.17
CA MET A 163 -10.25 -15.65 3.34
C MET A 163 -9.40 -15.67 4.60
N ARG A 164 -8.13 -16.08 4.51
CA ARG A 164 -7.17 -16.07 5.62
C ARG A 164 -6.94 -14.63 6.13
N LEU A 165 -6.69 -13.70 5.23
CA LEU A 165 -6.49 -12.27 5.57
C LEU A 165 -7.70 -11.66 6.27
N LEU A 166 -8.92 -12.01 5.83
CA LEU A 166 -10.15 -11.53 6.48
C LEU A 166 -10.31 -12.11 7.89
N ASP A 167 -10.00 -13.40 8.09
CA ASP A 167 -10.08 -14.04 9.41
C ASP A 167 -9.05 -13.47 10.39
N GLU A 168 -7.81 -13.29 9.94
CA GLU A 168 -6.76 -12.67 10.74
C GLU A 168 -7.07 -11.20 11.02
N GLY A 169 -7.52 -10.43 10.01
CA GLY A 169 -7.90 -9.04 10.20
C GLY A 169 -9.02 -8.84 11.22
N ILE A 170 -10.02 -9.74 11.24
CA ILE A 170 -11.05 -9.76 12.28
C ILE A 170 -10.43 -10.02 13.66
N SER A 171 -9.51 -11.01 13.75
CA SER A 171 -8.85 -11.35 15.01
C SER A 171 -8.02 -10.18 15.54
N ASP A 172 -7.27 -9.50 14.67
CA ASP A 172 -6.44 -8.35 15.03
C ASP A 172 -7.29 -7.16 15.51
N MET A 173 -8.41 -6.88 14.82
CA MET A 173 -9.37 -5.83 15.20
C MET A 173 -10.09 -6.09 16.52
N GLN A 174 -10.13 -7.34 16.99
CA GLN A 174 -10.79 -7.75 18.22
C GLN A 174 -9.82 -7.90 19.41
N GLN A 175 -8.51 -7.60 19.22
CA GLN A 175 -7.58 -7.56 20.33
C GLN A 175 -7.97 -6.48 21.34
N GLU A 176 -7.83 -6.79 22.63
CA GLU A 176 -8.19 -5.87 23.70
C GLU A 176 -7.23 -4.67 23.80
N GLU A 177 -5.97 -4.85 23.36
CA GLU A 177 -4.92 -3.84 23.45
C GLU A 177 -4.25 -3.65 22.09
N SER A 178 -4.24 -2.41 21.61
CA SER A 178 -3.41 -1.94 20.49
C SER A 178 -2.47 -0.87 21.01
N THR A 179 -1.20 -0.93 20.65
CA THR A 179 -0.21 0.09 21.07
C THR A 179 -0.54 1.46 20.46
N ILE A 180 -1.12 1.46 19.28
CA ILE A 180 -1.56 2.65 18.54
C ILE A 180 -2.94 2.35 17.99
N SER A 181 -3.91 3.21 18.29
CA SER A 181 -5.27 3.11 17.76
C SER A 181 -5.43 3.92 16.48
N ILE A 182 -6.23 3.40 15.56
CA ILE A 182 -6.65 4.13 14.35
C ILE A 182 -7.57 5.28 14.74
N GLY A 183 -7.48 6.41 14.04
CA GLY A 183 -8.29 7.60 14.28
C GLY A 183 -8.79 8.25 12.99
N ASP A 184 -8.63 9.57 12.90
CA ASP A 184 -9.07 10.40 11.77
C ASP A 184 -8.29 10.15 10.48
N ASP A 185 -7.19 9.42 10.54
CA ASP A 185 -6.39 8.93 9.42
C ASP A 185 -7.08 7.81 8.63
N ASP A 186 -8.10 7.16 9.20
CA ASP A 186 -9.00 6.23 8.53
C ASP A 186 -10.16 6.97 7.86
N PHE A 187 -10.09 7.15 6.54
CA PHE A 187 -11.15 7.84 5.77
C PHE A 187 -12.42 7.00 5.55
N ILE A 188 -12.39 5.70 5.88
CA ILE A 188 -13.54 4.81 5.67
C ILE A 188 -14.45 4.78 6.89
N TYR A 189 -13.89 4.52 8.08
CA TYR A 189 -14.68 4.33 9.30
C TYR A 189 -14.23 5.18 10.49
N GLN A 190 -13.21 6.04 10.30
CA GLN A 190 -12.72 6.96 11.34
C GLN A 190 -12.33 6.22 12.63
N GLY A 191 -11.59 5.14 12.50
CA GLY A 191 -11.11 4.31 13.60
C GLY A 191 -12.16 3.42 14.26
N ASN A 192 -13.32 3.23 13.65
CA ASN A 192 -14.35 2.36 14.22
C ASN A 192 -14.06 0.88 13.91
N THR A 193 -13.38 0.20 14.81
CA THR A 193 -12.98 -1.22 14.68
C THR A 193 -14.17 -2.16 14.48
N PHE A 194 -15.32 -1.88 15.11
CA PHE A 194 -16.53 -2.68 14.90
C PHE A 194 -17.01 -2.64 13.44
N LYS A 195 -16.95 -1.48 12.79
CA LYS A 195 -17.31 -1.35 11.37
C LYS A 195 -16.32 -2.09 10.46
N TRP A 196 -15.03 -2.10 10.80
CA TRP A 196 -14.03 -2.89 10.10
C TRP A 196 -14.33 -4.38 10.17
N VAL A 197 -14.68 -4.91 11.36
CA VAL A 197 -15.11 -6.31 11.53
C VAL A 197 -16.38 -6.61 10.73
N GLN A 198 -17.35 -5.67 10.69
CA GLN A 198 -18.54 -5.83 9.86
C GLN A 198 -18.21 -5.90 8.38
N LEU A 199 -17.31 -5.02 7.87
CA LEU A 199 -16.84 -5.06 6.50
C LEU A 199 -16.20 -6.42 6.17
N ALA A 200 -15.29 -6.89 7.02
CA ALA A 200 -14.63 -8.18 6.79
C ALA A 200 -15.63 -9.34 6.71
N ASN A 201 -16.63 -9.38 7.59
CA ASN A 201 -17.68 -10.40 7.55
C ASN A 201 -18.57 -10.30 6.29
N MET A 202 -18.86 -9.08 5.82
CA MET A 202 -19.58 -8.86 4.57
C MET A 202 -18.78 -9.33 3.35
N LEU A 203 -17.47 -9.06 3.33
CA LEU A 203 -16.57 -9.53 2.28
C LEU A 203 -16.49 -11.05 2.27
N LYS A 204 -16.35 -11.69 3.44
CA LYS A 204 -16.40 -13.16 3.55
C LYS A 204 -17.68 -13.74 2.95
N ALA A 205 -18.83 -13.18 3.32
CA ALA A 205 -20.12 -13.64 2.79
C ALA A 205 -20.20 -13.46 1.26
N ARG A 206 -19.71 -12.33 0.74
CA ARG A 206 -19.64 -12.05 -0.70
C ARG A 206 -18.78 -13.09 -1.43
N TYR A 207 -17.56 -13.33 -0.95
CA TYR A 207 -16.61 -14.22 -1.61
C TYR A 207 -17.02 -15.70 -1.51
N LEU A 208 -17.58 -16.13 -0.39
CA LEU A 208 -18.15 -17.48 -0.28
C LEU A 208 -19.31 -17.69 -1.26
N ASN A 209 -20.15 -16.67 -1.48
CA ASN A 209 -21.21 -16.76 -2.48
C ASN A 209 -20.67 -16.70 -3.92
N HIS A 210 -19.55 -16.01 -4.14
CA HIS A 210 -18.90 -15.94 -5.44
C HIS A 210 -18.27 -17.27 -5.85
N LEU A 211 -17.74 -18.02 -4.89
CA LEU A 211 -17.10 -19.33 -5.09
C LEU A 211 -18.07 -20.52 -5.09
N SER A 212 -19.37 -20.31 -4.86
CA SER A 212 -20.42 -21.36 -4.83
C SER A 212 -21.03 -21.57 -6.24
#